data_80c13d830b0b3b469d23ccf332233a9a
#
_entry.id   80c13d830b0b3b469d23ccf332233a9a
#
_cell.length_a   1.000
_cell.length_b   1.000
_cell.length_c   1.000
_cell.angle_alpha   90.00
_cell.angle_beta   90.00
_cell.angle_gamma   90.00
#
_symmetry.space_group_name_H-M   'P 1'
#
loop_
_entity.id
_entity.type
_entity.pdbx_description
1 polymer ?
#
loop_
_entity_poly.entity_id
_entity_poly.type
_entity_poly.pdbx_seq_one_letter_code
_entity_poly.pdbx_strand_id
1 'polypeptide(L)'
;MSQYATRLRAVTLEFDAPSCMIDMPESLAAAQCITADASAFRQALRLCERAEAQHQSDGDGAQKVLDHLLDREGEYPSLREMAKMLHMSERTLNRKLKAQGTSYQMLLDDVRQELAVWYLRQTDIPVEAIAERLGYRDTSNFSRTCKRWFGVTPRAIRAG
;
A
#
# COMPACT_ATOMS: atom_id res chain seq x y z
N MET A 1 -18.26 27.32 11.69
CA MET A 1 -18.99 26.47 10.70
C MET A 1 -18.88 26.95 9.23
N SER A 2 -18.46 28.16 8.92
CA SER A 2 -18.55 28.74 7.55
C SER A 2 -17.34 28.51 6.63
N GLN A 3 -16.17 28.09 7.11
CA GLN A 3 -14.96 28.04 6.27
C GLN A 3 -14.86 26.79 5.38
N TYR A 4 -15.50 25.69 5.74
CA TYR A 4 -15.43 24.45 4.97
C TYR A 4 -16.50 24.35 3.87
N ALA A 5 -17.67 24.93 4.10
CA ALA A 5 -18.78 24.91 3.14
C ALA A 5 -18.49 25.67 1.83
N THR A 6 -17.56 26.63 1.83
CA THR A 6 -17.23 27.44 0.64
C THR A 6 -16.28 26.73 -0.32
N ARG A 7 -15.53 25.74 0.14
CA ARG A 7 -14.53 24.99 -0.68
C ARG A 7 -15.08 23.69 -1.29
N LEU A 8 -16.22 23.19 -0.80
CA LEU A 8 -16.80 21.90 -1.18
C LEU A 8 -18.18 22.08 -1.83
N ARG A 9 -18.25 22.83 -2.93
CA ARG A 9 -19.52 23.18 -3.61
C ARG A 9 -20.36 22.00 -4.12
N ALA A 10 -19.78 20.80 -4.19
CA ALA A 10 -20.45 19.60 -4.70
C ALA A 10 -20.56 18.47 -3.66
N VAL A 11 -20.38 18.77 -2.38
CA VAL A 11 -20.35 17.75 -1.31
C VAL A 11 -21.40 18.12 -0.26
N THR A 12 -22.26 17.18 0.10
CA THR A 12 -23.16 17.29 1.24
C THR A 12 -22.40 16.95 2.51
N LEU A 13 -22.35 17.88 3.47
CA LEU A 13 -21.72 17.65 4.77
C LEU A 13 -22.81 17.40 5.81
N GLU A 14 -22.77 16.24 6.42
CA GLU A 14 -23.61 15.85 7.56
C GLU A 14 -22.75 15.86 8.83
N PHE A 15 -23.14 16.64 9.84
CA PHE A 15 -22.44 16.75 11.12
C PHE A 15 -23.17 15.91 12.16
N ASP A 16 -22.44 15.48 13.19
CA ASP A 16 -22.95 14.64 14.28
C ASP A 16 -23.39 13.22 13.85
N ALA A 17 -22.87 12.73 12.72
CA ALA A 17 -23.03 11.34 12.30
C ALA A 17 -22.26 10.36 13.21
N PRO A 18 -22.74 9.12 13.39
CA PRO A 18 -22.10 8.13 14.28
C PRO A 18 -20.72 7.67 13.82
N SER A 19 -20.33 7.97 12.57
CA SER A 19 -19.03 7.66 12.01
C SER A 19 -18.58 8.71 10.98
N CYS A 20 -17.27 8.91 10.84
CA CYS A 20 -16.70 9.67 9.72
C CYS A 20 -16.70 8.82 8.46
N MET A 21 -17.51 9.19 7.48
CA MET A 21 -17.67 8.46 6.22
C MET A 21 -17.65 9.43 5.04
N ILE A 22 -17.05 8.99 3.95
CA ILE A 22 -17.10 9.71 2.66
C ILE A 22 -17.81 8.79 1.66
N ASP A 23 -19.02 9.19 1.27
CA ASP A 23 -19.76 8.52 0.21
C ASP A 23 -19.42 9.14 -1.15
N MET A 24 -19.03 8.30 -2.10
CA MET A 24 -18.75 8.75 -3.46
C MET A 24 -19.43 7.82 -4.48
N PRO A 25 -19.90 8.37 -5.62
CA PRO A 25 -20.46 7.55 -6.70
C PRO A 25 -19.41 6.57 -7.24
N GLU A 26 -19.83 5.36 -7.60
CA GLU A 26 -18.97 4.33 -8.19
C GLU A 26 -18.25 4.82 -9.46
N SER A 27 -18.90 5.67 -10.24
CA SER A 27 -18.30 6.31 -11.42
C SER A 27 -17.10 7.22 -11.08
N LEU A 28 -17.11 7.82 -9.89
CA LEU A 28 -16.01 8.65 -9.41
C LEU A 28 -14.87 7.79 -8.84
N ALA A 29 -15.22 6.69 -8.18
CA ALA A 29 -14.25 5.72 -7.67
C ALA A 29 -13.52 4.98 -8.80
N ALA A 30 -14.19 4.77 -9.95
CA ALA A 30 -13.63 4.17 -11.15
C ALA A 30 -12.91 5.19 -12.06
N ALA A 31 -13.01 6.50 -11.79
CA ALA A 31 -12.39 7.52 -12.62
C ALA A 31 -10.88 7.51 -12.45
N GLN A 32 -10.17 7.54 -13.57
CA GLN A 32 -8.71 7.66 -13.57
C GLN A 32 -8.30 9.03 -13.00
N CYS A 33 -7.56 9.04 -11.90
CA CYS A 33 -7.07 10.27 -11.31
C CYS A 33 -6.01 10.89 -12.23
N ILE A 34 -6.24 12.13 -12.68
CA ILE A 34 -5.35 12.87 -13.60
C ILE A 34 -3.96 13.09 -12.96
N THR A 35 -3.91 13.10 -11.64
CA THR A 35 -2.68 13.26 -10.85
C THR A 35 -2.25 11.96 -10.18
N ALA A 36 -2.58 10.80 -10.78
CA ALA A 36 -2.21 9.49 -10.24
C ALA A 36 -0.68 9.38 -10.16
N ASP A 37 -0.16 9.50 -8.95
CA ASP A 37 1.25 9.36 -8.62
C ASP A 37 1.40 8.27 -7.54
N ALA A 38 2.23 7.27 -7.84
CA ALA A 38 2.52 6.19 -6.90
C ALA A 38 3.11 6.70 -5.57
N SER A 39 3.84 7.81 -5.61
CA SER A 39 4.38 8.46 -4.40
C SER A 39 3.26 9.08 -3.58
N ALA A 40 2.33 9.80 -4.23
CA ALA A 40 1.17 10.39 -3.59
C ALA A 40 0.22 9.33 -3.01
N PHE A 41 0.01 8.22 -3.73
CA PHE A 41 -0.77 7.08 -3.24
C PHE A 41 -0.17 6.48 -1.97
N ARG A 42 1.16 6.21 -1.97
CA ARG A 42 1.84 5.70 -0.78
C ARG A 42 1.79 6.69 0.38
N GLN A 43 1.87 7.98 0.11
CA GLN A 43 1.79 9.01 1.14
C GLN A 43 0.39 9.09 1.74
N ALA A 44 -0.66 8.98 0.93
CA ALA A 44 -2.04 8.93 1.38
C ALA A 44 -2.32 7.66 2.21
N LEU A 45 -1.87 6.50 1.74
CA LEU A 45 -1.97 5.23 2.45
C LEU A 45 -1.34 5.32 3.85
N ARG A 46 -0.12 5.88 3.93
CA ARG A 46 0.57 6.12 5.22
C ARG A 46 -0.19 7.05 6.17
N LEU A 47 -0.84 8.08 5.64
CA LEU A 47 -1.63 9.01 6.47
C LEU A 47 -2.85 8.32 7.05
N CYS A 48 -3.52 7.46 6.30
CA CYS A 48 -4.64 6.66 6.79
C CYS A 48 -4.19 5.66 7.86
N GLU A 49 -3.13 4.92 7.60
CA GLU A 49 -2.56 3.94 8.55
C GLU A 49 -2.05 4.57 9.84
N ARG A 50 -1.44 5.76 9.76
CA ARG A 50 -1.03 6.53 10.94
C ARG A 50 -2.24 7.01 11.75
N ALA A 51 -3.32 7.40 11.12
CA ALA A 51 -4.54 7.78 11.80
C ALA A 51 -5.16 6.59 12.56
N GLU A 52 -5.14 5.40 11.98
CA GLU A 52 -5.59 4.17 12.65
C GLU A 52 -4.64 3.74 13.79
N ALA A 53 -3.33 3.82 13.57
CA ALA A 53 -2.32 3.45 14.56
C ALA A 53 -2.30 4.40 15.79
N GLN A 54 -2.68 5.66 15.63
CA GLN A 54 -2.83 6.58 16.78
C GLN A 54 -3.98 6.20 17.71
N HIS A 55 -4.94 5.40 17.25
CA HIS A 55 -6.01 4.86 18.09
C HIS A 55 -5.67 3.52 18.78
N GLN A 56 -4.56 2.88 18.40
CA GLN A 56 -4.08 1.65 19.04
C GLN A 56 -2.65 1.86 19.55
N SER A 57 -2.54 2.22 20.80
CA SER A 57 -1.28 2.49 21.49
C SER A 57 -0.37 1.27 21.54
N ASP A 58 0.92 1.54 21.43
CA ASP A 58 2.08 0.67 21.67
C ASP A 58 2.36 -0.46 20.65
N GLY A 59 2.88 -0.02 19.52
CA GLY A 59 4.04 -0.71 18.98
C GLY A 59 3.86 -2.03 18.31
N ASP A 60 2.94 -2.13 17.36
CA ASP A 60 2.88 -3.30 16.50
C ASP A 60 4.11 -3.37 15.58
N GLY A 61 4.93 -4.41 15.76
CA GLY A 61 6.11 -4.61 14.93
C GLY A 61 5.80 -4.74 13.45
N ALA A 62 4.61 -5.28 13.10
CA ALA A 62 4.15 -5.39 11.73
C ALA A 62 3.87 -4.01 11.11
N GLN A 63 3.21 -3.10 11.83
CA GLN A 63 2.93 -1.76 11.34
C GLN A 63 4.21 -0.98 11.03
N LYS A 64 5.21 -1.03 11.92
CA LYS A 64 6.51 -0.39 11.67
C LYS A 64 7.21 -0.94 10.44
N VAL A 65 7.11 -2.26 10.22
CA VAL A 65 7.64 -2.89 9.01
C VAL A 65 6.89 -2.39 7.77
N LEU A 66 5.56 -2.34 7.79
CA LEU A 66 4.75 -1.83 6.68
C LEU A 66 5.08 -0.37 6.34
N ASP A 67 5.18 0.50 7.36
CA ASP A 67 5.57 1.90 7.18
C ASP A 67 6.89 2.03 6.40
N HIS A 68 7.88 1.23 6.78
CA HIS A 68 9.18 1.23 6.11
C HIS A 68 9.15 0.62 4.70
N LEU A 69 8.30 -0.39 4.45
CA LEU A 69 8.16 -1.01 3.14
C LEU A 69 7.44 -0.07 2.16
N LEU A 70 6.40 0.62 2.61
CA LEU A 70 5.62 1.57 1.80
C LEU A 70 6.42 2.84 1.44
N ASP A 71 7.43 3.20 2.25
CA ASP A 71 8.32 4.33 1.98
C ASP A 71 9.28 4.12 0.79
N ARG A 72 9.37 2.89 0.28
CA ARG A 72 10.41 2.52 -0.69
C ARG A 72 9.85 2.03 -2.01
N GLU A 73 10.53 2.41 -3.10
CA GLU A 73 10.33 1.85 -4.44
C GLU A 73 11.54 1.03 -4.86
N GLY A 74 11.29 -0.22 -5.24
CA GLY A 74 12.29 -1.07 -5.91
C GLY A 74 13.31 -1.72 -4.99
N GLU A 75 13.84 -1.01 -4.03
CA GLU A 75 14.85 -1.51 -3.10
C GLU A 75 14.25 -1.80 -1.73
N TYR A 76 13.60 -2.94 -1.61
CA TYR A 76 13.10 -3.40 -0.32
C TYR A 76 14.23 -3.98 0.54
N PRO A 77 14.36 -3.55 1.80
CA PRO A 77 15.40 -4.05 2.69
C PRO A 77 15.23 -5.55 2.95
N SER A 78 16.31 -6.25 3.21
CA SER A 78 16.25 -7.60 3.76
C SER A 78 15.69 -7.59 5.19
N LEU A 79 15.23 -8.74 5.69
CA LEU A 79 14.81 -8.87 7.10
C LEU A 79 15.87 -8.35 8.08
N ARG A 80 17.15 -8.60 7.77
CA ARG A 80 18.29 -8.15 8.58
C ARG A 80 18.40 -6.62 8.62
N GLU A 81 18.27 -5.99 7.47
CA GLU A 81 18.31 -4.53 7.37
C GLU A 81 17.09 -3.91 8.04
N MET A 82 15.90 -4.47 7.82
CA MET A 82 14.68 -4.05 8.49
C MET A 82 14.81 -4.15 10.02
N ALA A 83 15.34 -5.24 10.53
CA ALA A 83 15.58 -5.40 11.96
C ALA A 83 16.55 -4.34 12.51
N LYS A 84 17.63 -4.03 11.77
CA LYS A 84 18.55 -2.95 12.14
C LYS A 84 17.87 -1.57 12.15
N MET A 85 17.05 -1.28 11.14
CA MET A 85 16.30 -0.02 11.07
C MET A 85 15.35 0.15 12.25
N LEU A 86 14.75 -0.95 12.71
CA LEU A 86 13.86 -0.99 13.87
C LEU A 86 14.61 -1.17 15.22
N HIS A 87 15.95 -1.09 15.20
CA HIS A 87 16.79 -1.27 16.39
C HIS A 87 16.54 -2.62 17.13
N MET A 88 16.31 -3.68 16.36
CA MET A 88 16.04 -5.03 16.87
C MET A 88 16.99 -6.06 16.27
N SER A 89 17.10 -7.23 16.92
CA SER A 89 17.67 -8.41 16.26
C SER A 89 16.63 -9.05 15.31
N GLU A 90 17.10 -9.74 14.26
CA GLU A 90 16.22 -10.51 13.36
C GLU A 90 15.32 -11.50 14.13
N ARG A 91 15.87 -12.15 15.18
CA ARG A 91 15.13 -13.06 16.04
C ARG A 91 13.99 -12.34 16.76
N THR A 92 14.25 -11.13 17.27
CA THR A 92 13.24 -10.33 17.98
C THR A 92 12.14 -9.89 17.04
N LEU A 93 12.49 -9.38 15.84
CA LEU A 93 11.54 -8.97 14.82
C LEU A 93 10.67 -10.15 14.37
N ASN A 94 11.28 -11.30 14.02
CA ASN A 94 10.54 -12.49 13.65
C ASN A 94 9.59 -12.98 14.74
N ARG A 95 10.00 -12.93 16.03
CA ARG A 95 9.15 -13.33 17.13
C ARG A 95 7.93 -12.40 17.25
N LYS A 96 8.13 -11.08 17.12
CA LYS A 96 7.04 -10.10 17.18
C LYS A 96 6.06 -10.30 16.03
N LEU A 97 6.54 -10.45 14.79
CA LEU A 97 5.70 -10.68 13.61
C LEU A 97 4.91 -11.98 13.74
N LYS A 98 5.54 -13.08 14.20
CA LYS A 98 4.85 -14.35 14.45
C LYS A 98 3.77 -14.24 15.53
N ALA A 99 4.00 -13.46 16.57
CA ALA A 99 2.99 -13.24 17.62
C ALA A 99 1.74 -12.52 17.08
N GLN A 100 1.89 -11.79 15.96
CA GLN A 100 0.83 -11.11 15.24
C GLN A 100 0.28 -11.93 14.06
N GLY A 101 0.66 -13.20 13.97
CA GLY A 101 0.20 -14.10 12.91
C GLY A 101 0.78 -13.85 11.52
N THR A 102 1.87 -13.05 11.43
CA THR A 102 2.47 -12.66 10.15
C THR A 102 3.97 -12.95 10.09
N SER A 103 4.60 -12.61 8.97
CA SER A 103 6.04 -12.68 8.75
C SER A 103 6.49 -11.52 7.85
N TYR A 104 7.78 -11.20 7.88
CA TYR A 104 8.35 -10.17 7.02
C TYR A 104 8.05 -10.41 5.53
N GLN A 105 8.15 -11.67 5.09
CA GLN A 105 7.87 -12.03 3.71
C GLN A 105 6.40 -11.84 3.34
N MET A 106 5.47 -12.16 4.24
CA MET A 106 4.04 -11.93 4.02
C MET A 106 3.76 -10.44 3.85
N LEU A 107 4.24 -9.60 4.76
CA LEU A 107 4.06 -8.15 4.67
C LEU A 107 4.67 -7.57 3.39
N LEU A 108 5.85 -8.03 2.98
CA LEU A 108 6.48 -7.61 1.73
C LEU A 108 5.67 -8.07 0.50
N ASP A 109 5.15 -9.30 0.53
CA ASP A 109 4.32 -9.82 -0.55
C ASP A 109 2.99 -9.05 -0.63
N ASP A 110 2.36 -8.70 0.48
CA ASP A 110 1.12 -7.92 0.55
C ASP A 110 1.32 -6.52 -0.07
N VAL A 111 2.36 -5.80 0.35
CA VAL A 111 2.71 -4.49 -0.23
C VAL A 111 2.96 -4.58 -1.73
N ARG A 112 3.69 -5.60 -2.17
CA ARG A 112 3.96 -5.82 -3.60
C ARG A 112 2.71 -6.15 -4.40
N GLN A 113 1.78 -6.92 -3.83
CA GLN A 113 0.51 -7.25 -4.47
C GLN A 113 -0.34 -6.00 -4.70
N GLU A 114 -0.52 -5.19 -3.67
CA GLU A 114 -1.30 -3.95 -3.77
C GLU A 114 -0.72 -2.99 -4.82
N LEU A 115 0.58 -2.74 -4.74
CA LEU A 115 1.26 -1.88 -5.71
C LEU A 115 1.24 -2.46 -7.13
N ALA A 116 1.38 -3.79 -7.29
CA ALA A 116 1.30 -4.43 -8.60
C ALA A 116 -0.06 -4.20 -9.26
N VAL A 117 -1.16 -4.42 -8.53
CA VAL A 117 -2.51 -4.19 -9.03
C VAL A 117 -2.70 -2.72 -9.37
N TRP A 118 -2.25 -1.82 -8.49
CA TRP A 118 -2.37 -0.38 -8.72
C TRP A 118 -1.62 0.05 -9.99
N TYR A 119 -0.33 -0.30 -10.14
CA TYR A 119 0.43 0.03 -11.34
C TYR A 119 -0.16 -0.55 -12.61
N LEU A 120 -0.61 -1.80 -12.56
CA LEU A 120 -1.15 -2.48 -13.73
C LEU A 120 -2.48 -1.90 -14.20
N ARG A 121 -3.33 -1.41 -13.27
CA ARG A 121 -4.67 -0.90 -13.58
C ARG A 121 -4.72 0.61 -13.77
N GLN A 122 -3.87 1.35 -13.06
CA GLN A 122 -3.97 2.80 -12.98
C GLN A 122 -2.88 3.52 -13.79
N THR A 123 -1.95 2.78 -14.40
CA THR A 123 -0.86 3.40 -15.17
C THR A 123 -0.57 2.65 -16.45
N ASP A 124 0.02 3.36 -17.44
CA ASP A 124 0.50 2.78 -18.69
C ASP A 124 1.99 2.37 -18.64
N ILE A 125 2.58 2.33 -17.45
CA ILE A 125 3.99 1.96 -17.26
C ILE A 125 4.22 0.54 -17.80
N PRO A 126 5.28 0.28 -18.57
CA PRO A 126 5.62 -1.06 -19.06
C PRO A 126 5.75 -2.07 -17.91
N VAL A 127 5.34 -3.31 -18.16
CA VAL A 127 5.38 -4.39 -17.13
C VAL A 127 6.80 -4.60 -16.61
N GLU A 128 7.80 -4.40 -17.46
CA GLU A 128 9.22 -4.46 -17.12
C GLU A 128 9.58 -3.42 -16.05
N ALA A 129 9.16 -2.18 -16.25
CA ALA A 129 9.40 -1.09 -15.30
C ALA A 129 8.62 -1.29 -13.98
N ILE A 130 7.41 -1.90 -14.04
CA ILE A 130 6.67 -2.27 -12.83
C ILE A 130 7.44 -3.35 -12.06
N ALA A 131 7.96 -4.37 -12.74
CA ALA A 131 8.75 -5.42 -12.11
C ALA A 131 9.95 -4.84 -11.34
N GLU A 132 10.68 -3.91 -11.98
CA GLU A 132 11.82 -3.22 -11.38
C GLU A 132 11.41 -2.40 -10.15
N ARG A 133 10.34 -1.61 -10.24
CA ARG A 133 9.78 -0.82 -9.12
C ARG A 133 9.30 -1.65 -7.94
N LEU A 134 8.95 -2.91 -8.19
CA LEU A 134 8.56 -3.86 -7.14
C LEU A 134 9.75 -4.71 -6.65
N GLY A 135 10.96 -4.39 -7.08
CA GLY A 135 12.19 -5.05 -6.65
C GLY A 135 12.38 -6.45 -7.23
N TYR A 136 11.83 -6.72 -8.42
CA TYR A 136 12.08 -7.96 -9.16
C TYR A 136 13.24 -7.78 -10.12
N ARG A 137 14.14 -8.76 -10.18
CA ARG A 137 15.31 -8.73 -11.07
C ARG A 137 14.95 -8.84 -12.56
N ASP A 138 13.84 -9.51 -12.84
CA ASP A 138 13.36 -9.73 -14.21
C ASP A 138 11.84 -9.86 -14.25
N THR A 139 11.27 -9.55 -15.42
CA THR A 139 9.85 -9.59 -15.69
C THR A 139 9.26 -11.00 -15.62
N SER A 140 10.08 -12.03 -15.90
CA SER A 140 9.62 -13.42 -15.87
C SER A 140 9.33 -13.85 -14.43
N ASN A 141 10.18 -13.46 -13.48
CA ASN A 141 9.97 -13.72 -12.07
C ASN A 141 8.74 -12.97 -11.54
N PHE A 142 8.58 -11.70 -11.90
CA PHE A 142 7.37 -10.93 -11.58
C PHE A 142 6.11 -11.59 -12.14
N SER A 143 6.13 -12.01 -13.43
CA SER A 143 4.99 -12.66 -14.08
C SER A 143 4.61 -13.99 -13.41
N ARG A 144 5.58 -14.79 -13.00
CA ARG A 144 5.33 -16.03 -12.22
C ARG A 144 4.72 -15.72 -10.86
N THR A 145 5.20 -14.67 -10.22
CA THR A 145 4.68 -14.24 -8.93
C THR A 145 3.25 -13.72 -9.04
N CYS A 146 2.93 -12.91 -10.06
CA CYS A 146 1.54 -12.48 -10.33
C CYS A 146 0.61 -13.68 -10.57
N LYS A 147 1.04 -14.70 -11.33
CA LYS A 147 0.25 -15.91 -11.50
C LYS A 147 0.01 -16.65 -10.19
N ARG A 148 0.99 -16.68 -9.28
CA ARG A 148 0.85 -17.29 -7.95
C ARG A 148 -0.13 -16.50 -7.09
N TRP A 149 -0.10 -15.17 -7.12
CA TRP A 149 -0.95 -14.31 -6.30
C TRP A 149 -2.38 -14.22 -6.82
N PHE A 150 -2.54 -13.97 -8.11
CA PHE A 150 -3.81 -13.58 -8.74
C PHE A 150 -4.37 -14.63 -9.71
N GLY A 151 -3.65 -15.71 -9.96
CA GLY A 151 -4.03 -16.72 -10.94
C GLY A 151 -3.82 -16.33 -12.41
N VAL A 152 -3.49 -15.06 -12.68
CA VAL A 152 -3.40 -14.50 -14.04
C VAL A 152 -2.08 -13.74 -14.26
N THR A 153 -1.76 -13.46 -15.52
CA THR A 153 -0.55 -12.71 -15.88
C THR A 153 -0.71 -11.20 -15.64
N PRO A 154 0.39 -10.43 -15.49
CA PRO A 154 0.33 -8.98 -15.40
C PRO A 154 -0.44 -8.33 -16.55
N ARG A 155 -0.25 -8.82 -17.78
CA ARG A 155 -0.98 -8.32 -18.96
C ARG A 155 -2.49 -8.55 -18.87
N ALA A 156 -2.91 -9.69 -18.32
CA ALA A 156 -4.32 -10.00 -18.11
C ALA A 156 -4.94 -9.09 -17.02
N ILE A 157 -4.20 -8.79 -15.94
CA ILE A 157 -4.65 -7.84 -14.91
C ILE A 157 -4.84 -6.43 -15.49
N ARG A 158 -3.97 -6.02 -16.42
CA ARG A 158 -4.06 -4.72 -17.08
C ARG A 158 -5.25 -4.61 -18.03
N ALA A 159 -5.61 -5.72 -18.66
CA ALA A 159 -6.66 -5.73 -19.69
C ALA A 159 -8.10 -5.83 -19.11
N GLY A 160 -8.23 -6.22 -17.86
CA GLY A 160 -9.53 -6.39 -17.19
C GLY A 160 -9.77 -5.49 -16.03
#